data_6108d61a268d85b2e035fb579fb2391b
#
_entry.id   6108d61a268d85b2e035fb579fb2391b
#
_cell.length_a   1.000
_cell.length_b   1.000
_cell.length_c   1.000
_cell.angle_alpha   90.00
_cell.angle_beta   90.00
_cell.angle_gamma   90.00
#
_symmetry.space_group_name_H-M   'P 1'
#
loop_
_entity.id
_entity.type
_entity.pdbx_description
1 polymer ?
#
loop_
_entity_poly.entity_id
_entity_poly.type
_entity_poly.pdbx_seq_one_letter_code
_entity_poly.pdbx_strand_id
1 'polypeptide(L)'
;VMVKEVPTGTEVGYGGTFVTKRPTKIATLPVGFADGYRRDLSNRGKVLIRGKEAPIIGRVCMDQCMVDVTDIPDVERNDQVTLLGGTLSIQWMADLLQTNVDEIVCNISQRVPRVYIDSTQES
;
A
#
# COMPACT_ATOMS: atom_id res chain seq x y z
N VAL A 1 -3.18 6.51 -8.80
CA VAL A 1 -2.98 7.08 -7.46
C VAL A 1 -3.61 8.47 -7.40
N MET A 2 -4.50 8.67 -6.48
CA MET A 2 -5.11 9.98 -6.22
C MET A 2 -4.50 10.54 -4.94
N VAL A 3 -4.08 11.82 -4.96
CA VAL A 3 -3.42 12.45 -3.80
C VAL A 3 -4.26 13.63 -3.33
N LYS A 4 -4.49 13.71 -2.01
CA LYS A 4 -5.21 14.85 -1.40
C LYS A 4 -4.65 15.15 -0.03
N GLU A 5 -4.86 16.38 0.44
CA GLU A 5 -4.52 16.79 1.79
C GLU A 5 -5.78 16.86 2.65
N VAL A 6 -5.67 16.42 3.90
CA VAL A 6 -6.77 16.47 4.86
C VAL A 6 -6.28 17.08 6.18
N PRO A 7 -7.17 17.76 6.92
CA PRO A 7 -6.80 18.33 8.22
C PRO A 7 -6.68 17.27 9.31
N THR A 8 -6.10 17.67 10.44
CA THR A 8 -6.07 16.87 11.67
C THR A 8 -7.50 16.48 12.07
N GLY A 9 -7.68 15.27 12.56
CA GLY A 9 -8.97 14.77 13.03
C GLY A 9 -9.84 14.18 11.93
N THR A 10 -9.29 13.96 10.74
CA THR A 10 -10.03 13.35 9.63
C THR A 10 -10.04 11.82 9.78
N GLU A 11 -11.22 11.23 9.70
CA GLU A 11 -11.36 9.77 9.63
C GLU A 11 -10.98 9.27 8.24
N VAL A 12 -10.18 8.21 8.18
CA VAL A 12 -9.66 7.66 6.93
C VAL A 12 -10.17 6.24 6.75
N GLY A 13 -10.67 5.98 5.55
CA GLY A 13 -11.10 4.66 5.13
C GLY A 13 -12.45 4.26 5.69
N TYR A 14 -12.90 3.10 5.25
CA TYR A 14 -14.17 2.54 5.66
C TYR A 14 -14.17 2.23 7.15
N GLY A 15 -15.21 2.69 7.84
CA GLY A 15 -15.36 2.46 9.28
C GLY A 15 -14.53 3.39 10.17
N GLY A 16 -13.79 4.34 9.59
CA GLY A 16 -13.04 5.34 10.37
C GLY A 16 -11.99 4.74 11.31
N THR A 17 -11.32 3.66 10.90
CA THR A 17 -10.36 2.96 11.77
C THR A 17 -9.06 3.72 12.00
N PHE A 18 -8.86 4.81 11.28
CA PHE A 18 -7.70 5.68 11.43
C PHE A 18 -8.17 7.12 11.47
N VAL A 19 -7.64 7.89 12.42
CA VAL A 19 -7.92 9.32 12.54
C VAL A 19 -6.59 10.08 12.47
N THR A 20 -6.51 11.06 11.58
CA THR A 20 -5.29 11.84 11.39
C THR A 20 -4.97 12.67 12.63
N LYS A 21 -3.70 12.68 13.04
CA LYS A 21 -3.20 13.44 14.19
C LYS A 21 -2.43 14.69 13.77
N ARG A 22 -2.32 14.93 12.48
CA ARG A 22 -1.66 16.09 11.88
C ARG A 22 -2.30 16.34 10.52
N PRO A 23 -2.10 17.51 9.92
CA PRO A 23 -2.46 17.70 8.52
C PRO A 23 -1.75 16.64 7.69
N THR A 24 -2.49 15.85 6.94
CA THR A 24 -1.98 14.62 6.32
C THR A 24 -2.21 14.64 4.82
N LYS A 25 -1.18 14.29 4.06
CA LYS A 25 -1.28 14.07 2.62
C LYS A 25 -1.51 12.58 2.39
N ILE A 26 -2.61 12.25 1.74
CA ILE A 26 -3.06 10.87 1.54
C ILE A 26 -3.01 10.52 0.07
N ALA A 27 -2.44 9.37 -0.25
CA ALA A 27 -2.52 8.78 -1.58
C ALA A 27 -3.49 7.59 -1.54
N THR A 28 -4.45 7.57 -2.47
CA THR A 28 -5.36 6.44 -2.65
C THR A 28 -4.81 5.54 -3.74
N LEU A 29 -4.61 4.27 -3.43
CA LEU A 29 -4.04 3.28 -4.34
C LEU A 29 -5.15 2.39 -4.88
N PRO A 30 -5.19 2.12 -6.21
CA PRO A 30 -6.21 1.27 -6.81
C PRO A 30 -5.88 -0.22 -6.66
N VAL A 31 -5.62 -0.67 -5.45
CA VAL A 31 -5.33 -2.05 -5.12
C VAL A 31 -5.96 -2.39 -3.78
N GLY A 32 -6.58 -3.55 -3.69
CA GLY A 32 -7.23 -4.00 -2.49
C GLY A 32 -7.31 -5.51 -2.40
N PHE A 33 -8.16 -6.02 -1.50
CA PHE A 33 -8.16 -7.45 -1.22
C PHE A 33 -8.67 -8.30 -2.40
N ALA A 34 -9.44 -7.74 -3.33
CA ALA A 34 -9.84 -8.45 -4.54
C ALA A 34 -8.65 -8.75 -5.46
N ASP A 35 -7.55 -8.00 -5.30
CA ASP A 35 -6.30 -8.20 -6.06
C ASP A 35 -5.33 -9.11 -5.32
N GLY A 36 -5.69 -9.57 -4.13
CA GLY A 36 -4.82 -10.38 -3.27
C GLY A 36 -4.06 -9.59 -2.22
N TYR A 37 -4.30 -8.28 -2.11
CA TYR A 37 -3.67 -7.43 -1.11
C TYR A 37 -4.47 -7.52 0.19
N ARG A 38 -3.99 -8.30 1.14
CA ARG A 38 -4.76 -8.78 2.29
C ARG A 38 -5.30 -7.67 3.18
N ARG A 39 -6.52 -7.86 3.69
CA ARG A 39 -7.17 -6.91 4.60
C ARG A 39 -6.44 -6.75 5.93
N ASP A 40 -5.71 -7.78 6.39
CA ASP A 40 -4.91 -7.67 7.62
C ASP A 40 -3.71 -6.72 7.48
N LEU A 41 -3.45 -6.20 6.28
CA LEU A 41 -2.52 -5.08 6.09
C LEU A 41 -3.11 -3.74 6.54
N SER A 42 -4.41 -3.67 6.82
CA SER A 42 -5.07 -2.45 7.30
C SER A 42 -4.36 -1.89 8.53
N ASN A 43 -3.97 -0.62 8.49
CA ASN A 43 -3.24 0.08 9.55
C ASN A 43 -1.90 -0.57 9.97
N ARG A 44 -1.38 -1.56 9.22
CA ARG A 44 -0.19 -2.32 9.59
C ARG A 44 0.87 -2.37 8.51
N GLY A 45 0.45 -2.44 7.26
CA GLY A 45 1.35 -2.56 6.13
C GLY A 45 1.93 -1.23 5.71
N LYS A 46 2.82 -1.30 4.72
CA LYS A 46 3.43 -0.12 4.10
C LYS A 46 3.79 -0.44 2.65
N VAL A 47 3.95 0.63 1.89
CA VAL A 47 4.33 0.55 0.47
C VAL A 47 5.54 1.45 0.24
N LEU A 48 6.18 1.33 -0.92
CA LEU A 48 7.25 2.25 -1.33
C LEU A 48 6.74 3.17 -2.43
N ILE A 49 6.97 4.47 -2.23
CA ILE A 49 6.71 5.50 -3.25
C ILE A 49 7.97 6.37 -3.29
N ARG A 50 8.54 6.54 -4.49
CA ARG A 50 9.79 7.31 -4.67
C ARG A 50 10.92 6.80 -3.78
N GLY A 51 10.98 5.48 -3.56
CA GLY A 51 12.01 4.84 -2.74
C GLY A 51 11.83 5.03 -1.24
N LYS A 52 10.72 5.62 -0.79
CA LYS A 52 10.44 5.86 0.63
C LYS A 52 9.22 5.08 1.07
N GLU A 53 9.23 4.65 2.32
CA GLU A 53 8.13 3.89 2.91
C GLU A 53 6.96 4.80 3.27
N ALA A 54 5.75 4.39 2.89
CA ALA A 54 4.50 5.07 3.23
C ALA A 54 3.58 4.08 3.93
N PRO A 55 3.14 4.36 5.17
CA PRO A 55 2.30 3.43 5.92
C PRO A 55 0.87 3.41 5.37
N ILE A 56 0.26 2.23 5.41
CA ILE A 56 -1.16 2.08 5.11
C ILE A 56 -1.95 2.62 6.29
N ILE A 57 -2.88 3.52 6.02
CA ILE A 57 -3.78 4.10 7.02
C ILE A 57 -5.22 3.74 6.68
N GLY A 58 -5.97 3.32 7.71
CA GLY A 58 -7.33 2.84 7.51
C GLY A 58 -7.35 1.41 6.98
N ARG A 59 -8.53 0.95 6.57
CA ARG A 59 -8.74 -0.42 6.11
C ARG A 59 -8.39 -0.58 4.64
N VAL A 60 -7.81 -1.74 4.30
CA VAL A 60 -7.70 -2.18 2.92
C VAL A 60 -9.09 -2.60 2.46
N CYS A 61 -9.62 -1.95 1.45
CA CYS A 61 -10.93 -2.24 0.88
C CYS A 61 -10.81 -3.24 -0.27
N MET A 62 -11.93 -3.55 -0.91
CA MET A 62 -11.95 -4.54 -1.98
C MET A 62 -11.03 -4.16 -3.15
N ASP A 63 -11.03 -2.90 -3.55
CA ASP A 63 -10.32 -2.43 -4.74
C ASP A 63 -9.44 -1.20 -4.51
N GLN A 64 -9.30 -0.75 -3.27
CA GLN A 64 -8.47 0.40 -2.93
C GLN A 64 -7.95 0.35 -1.51
N CYS A 65 -6.87 1.07 -1.27
CA CYS A 65 -6.35 1.36 0.07
C CYS A 65 -5.72 2.74 0.07
N MET A 66 -5.46 3.27 1.26
CA MET A 66 -4.90 4.60 1.43
C MET A 66 -3.59 4.54 2.20
N VAL A 67 -2.65 5.40 1.81
CA VAL A 67 -1.35 5.49 2.47
C VAL A 67 -1.04 6.94 2.83
N ASP A 68 -0.29 7.12 3.90
CA ASP A 68 0.17 8.44 4.35
C ASP A 68 1.47 8.78 3.62
N VAL A 69 1.43 9.81 2.78
CA VAL A 69 2.59 10.28 2.01
C VAL A 69 3.05 11.67 2.46
N THR A 70 2.66 12.10 3.66
CA THR A 70 2.99 13.42 4.19
C THR A 70 4.49 13.69 4.17
N ASP A 71 5.30 12.68 4.51
CA ASP A 71 6.76 12.82 4.61
C ASP A 71 7.49 12.53 3.30
N ILE A 72 6.77 12.24 2.22
CA ILE A 72 7.37 11.99 0.90
C ILE A 72 7.11 13.20 0.03
N PRO A 73 8.14 13.98 -0.32
CA PRO A 73 7.95 15.17 -1.15
C PRO A 73 7.59 14.81 -2.59
N ASP A 74 6.78 15.68 -3.20
CA ASP A 74 6.48 15.64 -4.64
C ASP A 74 5.76 14.38 -5.11
N VAL A 75 5.00 13.70 -4.26
CA VAL A 75 4.19 12.56 -4.68
C VAL A 75 3.11 13.03 -5.65
N GLU A 76 3.06 12.41 -6.82
CA GLU A 76 2.16 12.76 -7.90
C GLU A 76 1.27 11.59 -8.28
N ARG A 77 0.18 11.90 -8.98
CA ARG A 77 -0.85 10.96 -9.40
C ARG A 77 -0.33 9.74 -10.14
N ASN A 78 0.70 9.93 -10.97
CA ASN A 78 1.26 8.86 -11.82
C ASN A 78 2.48 8.18 -11.22
N ASP A 79 2.79 8.43 -9.96
CA ASP A 79 3.91 7.79 -9.30
C ASP A 79 3.70 6.29 -9.18
N GLN A 80 4.78 5.56 -9.40
CA GLN A 80 4.81 4.12 -9.26
C GLN A 80 4.86 3.73 -7.79
N VAL A 81 4.07 2.74 -7.41
CA VAL A 81 3.99 2.24 -6.04
C VAL A 81 4.47 0.80 -5.99
N THR A 82 5.40 0.52 -5.08
CA THR A 82 5.90 -0.83 -4.86
C THR A 82 5.21 -1.43 -3.64
N LEU A 83 4.50 -2.53 -3.83
CA LEU A 83 3.83 -3.26 -2.76
C LEU A 83 4.76 -4.30 -2.13
N LEU A 84 5.55 -4.97 -2.96
CA LEU A 84 6.59 -5.91 -2.56
C LEU A 84 7.83 -5.63 -3.39
N GLY A 85 8.99 -5.63 -2.77
CA GLY A 85 10.27 -5.36 -3.41
C GLY A 85 11.11 -4.38 -2.61
N GLY A 86 12.38 -4.28 -2.92
CA GLY A 86 13.30 -3.43 -2.18
C GLY A 86 13.32 -3.80 -0.69
N THR A 87 13.07 -2.83 0.19
CA THR A 87 13.02 -3.06 1.64
C THR A 87 11.74 -3.81 2.07
N LEU A 88 10.74 -3.91 1.21
CA LEU A 88 9.48 -4.61 1.49
C LEU A 88 9.55 -6.03 0.92
N SER A 89 10.38 -6.89 1.51
CA SER A 89 10.55 -8.26 1.04
C SER A 89 9.28 -9.08 1.27
N ILE A 90 9.12 -10.14 0.48
CA ILE A 90 8.00 -11.07 0.67
C ILE A 90 8.10 -11.74 2.06
N GLN A 91 9.32 -11.97 2.55
CA GLN A 91 9.52 -12.53 3.89
C GLN A 91 9.06 -11.55 4.97
N TRP A 92 9.34 -10.26 4.78
CA TRP A 92 8.84 -9.22 5.69
C TRP A 92 7.31 -9.26 5.77
N MET A 93 6.63 -9.36 4.65
CA MET A 93 5.17 -9.40 4.62
C MET A 93 4.63 -10.68 5.25
N ALA A 94 5.25 -11.83 4.97
CA ALA A 94 4.86 -13.09 5.58
C ALA A 94 4.99 -13.04 7.11
N ASP A 95 6.06 -12.46 7.62
CA ASP A 95 6.29 -12.31 9.05
C ASP A 95 5.26 -11.35 9.68
N LEU A 96 4.98 -10.23 9.02
CA LEU A 96 3.99 -9.25 9.48
C LEU A 96 2.60 -9.87 9.60
N LEU A 97 2.21 -10.70 8.65
CA LEU A 97 0.89 -11.32 8.59
C LEU A 97 0.85 -12.70 9.26
N GLN A 98 1.96 -13.14 9.84
CA GLN A 98 2.07 -14.44 10.52
C GLN A 98 1.65 -15.60 9.61
N THR A 99 2.16 -15.58 8.38
CA THR A 99 1.89 -16.58 7.37
C THR A 99 3.19 -17.01 6.68
N ASN A 100 3.11 -17.83 5.64
CA ASN A 100 4.27 -18.24 4.87
C ASN A 100 4.30 -17.54 3.50
N VAL A 101 5.48 -17.59 2.87
CA VAL A 101 5.73 -16.94 1.58
C VAL A 101 4.81 -17.51 0.48
N ASP A 102 4.57 -18.81 0.49
CA ASP A 102 3.72 -19.45 -0.52
C ASP A 102 2.29 -18.92 -0.49
N GLU A 103 1.76 -18.69 0.70
CA GLU A 103 0.42 -18.13 0.85
C GLU A 103 0.33 -16.71 0.29
N ILE A 104 1.36 -15.90 0.51
CA ILE A 104 1.41 -14.53 -0.04
C ILE A 104 1.35 -14.59 -1.58
N VAL A 105 2.14 -15.45 -2.19
CA VAL A 105 2.17 -15.60 -3.66
C VAL A 105 0.83 -16.12 -4.20
N CYS A 106 0.24 -17.11 -3.53
CA CYS A 106 -1.00 -17.72 -3.98
C CYS A 106 -2.20 -16.77 -3.88
N ASN A 107 -2.14 -15.75 -3.03
CA ASN A 107 -3.23 -14.81 -2.85
C ASN A 107 -3.32 -13.75 -3.95
N ILE A 108 -2.35 -13.67 -4.83
CA ILE A 108 -2.39 -12.70 -5.93
C ILE A 108 -3.46 -13.14 -6.93
N SER A 109 -4.51 -12.32 -7.06
CA SER A 109 -5.66 -12.62 -7.91
C SER A 109 -5.29 -12.67 -9.39
N GLN A 110 -5.97 -13.55 -10.14
CA GLN A 110 -5.78 -13.63 -11.59
C GLN A 110 -6.22 -12.39 -12.35
N ARG A 111 -7.06 -11.55 -11.74
CA ARG A 111 -7.43 -10.26 -12.35
C ARG A 111 -6.27 -9.28 -12.43
N VAL A 112 -5.19 -9.54 -11.69
CA VAL A 112 -3.99 -8.70 -11.71
C VAL A 112 -3.11 -9.15 -12.87
N PRO A 113 -2.84 -8.29 -13.86
CA PRO A 113 -1.92 -8.64 -14.93
C PRO A 113 -0.52 -8.90 -14.37
N ARG A 114 0.13 -9.94 -14.88
CA ARG A 114 1.49 -10.26 -14.50
C ARG A 114 2.43 -9.87 -15.60
N VAL A 115 3.34 -8.95 -15.28
CA VAL A 115 4.35 -8.47 -16.22
C VAL A 115 5.69 -9.00 -15.75
N TYR A 116 6.37 -9.78 -16.60
CA TYR A 116 7.70 -10.31 -16.29
C TYR A 116 8.73 -9.31 -16.77
N ILE A 117 9.53 -8.80 -15.84
CA ILE A 117 10.55 -7.81 -16.12
C ILE A 117 11.92 -8.46 -15.92
N ASP A 118 12.82 -8.28 -16.92
CA ASP A 118 14.20 -8.70 -16.80
C ASP A 118 14.87 -7.92 -15.67
N SER A 119 15.71 -8.59 -14.86
CA SER A 119 16.39 -7.96 -13.73
C SER A 119 17.25 -6.77 -14.14
N THR A 120 17.71 -6.71 -15.38
CA THR A 120 18.49 -5.58 -15.91
C THR A 120 17.63 -4.35 -16.17
N GLN A 121 16.31 -4.47 -16.18
CA GLN A 121 15.37 -3.37 -16.40
C GLN A 121 14.82 -2.80 -15.10
N GLU A 122 15.10 -3.43 -13.99
CA GLU A 122 14.72 -2.93 -12.68
C GLU A 122 15.62 -1.76 -12.30
N SER A 123 15.01 -0.66 -11.93
CA SER A 123 15.76 0.53 -11.52
C SER A 123 15.23 1.08 -10.22
#